data_f682a60fbaa1a8236450be6a871a17c7
#
_entry.id   f682a60fbaa1a8236450be6a871a17c7
#
_cell.length_a   1.000
_cell.length_b   1.000
_cell.length_c   1.000
_cell.angle_alpha   90.00
_cell.angle_beta   90.00
_cell.angle_gamma   90.00
#
_symmetry.space_group_name_H-M   'P 1'
#
loop_
_entity.id
_entity.type
_entity.pdbx_description
1 polymer ?
#
loop_
_entity_poly.entity_id
_entity_poly.type
_entity_poly.pdbx_seq_one_letter_code
_entity_poly.pdbx_strand_id
1 'polypeptide(L)'
;MKELNKDKILENLPLDRLNIDIFDEIDSTNDEAKRINLEKEFHIIIAEKQNAGRGRLGKKWSSPNSGNIYMTICTENDLSFMPLSLILGLICKEAIEEISKKSEMALKWPNDILYKNKKVGGILVEKEIQNSDVRSIIGIGINLNIKKEESWWGDLSEFKLENRRNSLINKIILKLLELND
;
A
#
# COMPACT_ATOMS: atom_id res chain seq x y z
N MET A 1 9.77 14.93 -9.13
CA MET A 1 9.13 13.90 -8.29
C MET A 1 10.08 13.61 -7.13
N LYS A 2 9.63 13.55 -5.89
CA LYS A 2 10.52 13.21 -4.77
C LYS A 2 10.63 11.69 -4.68
N GLU A 3 11.87 11.21 -4.64
CA GLU A 3 12.19 9.79 -4.43
C GLU A 3 11.68 9.29 -3.08
N LEU A 4 11.51 7.99 -2.95
CA LEU A 4 11.27 7.33 -1.67
C LEU A 4 12.44 7.63 -0.74
N ASN A 5 12.13 8.07 0.46
CA ASN A 5 13.12 8.43 1.48
C ASN A 5 12.80 7.68 2.77
N LYS A 6 13.67 6.72 3.10
CA LYS A 6 13.50 5.82 4.25
C LYS A 6 13.35 6.58 5.56
N ASP A 7 14.18 7.57 5.82
CA ASP A 7 14.16 8.33 7.08
C ASP A 7 12.83 9.07 7.29
N LYS A 8 12.29 9.66 6.20
CA LYS A 8 10.98 10.33 6.25
C LYS A 8 9.81 9.37 6.42
N ILE A 9 9.92 8.18 5.84
CA ILE A 9 8.89 7.15 5.98
C ILE A 9 8.92 6.59 7.41
N LEU A 10 10.09 6.45 8.01
CA LEU A 10 10.27 5.91 9.36
C LEU A 10 10.05 6.92 10.48
N GLU A 11 9.83 8.19 10.17
CA GLU A 11 9.68 9.25 11.18
C GLU A 11 8.59 8.91 12.20
N ASN A 12 8.97 8.83 13.49
CA ASN A 12 8.09 8.49 14.62
C ASN A 12 7.41 7.10 14.55
N LEU A 13 7.90 6.18 13.71
CA LEU A 13 7.44 4.79 13.71
C LEU A 13 8.15 3.97 14.81
N PRO A 14 7.49 2.98 15.43
CA PRO A 14 8.09 2.07 16.41
C PRO A 14 9.00 1.07 15.69
N LEU A 15 10.29 1.40 15.58
CA LEU A 15 11.28 0.62 14.81
C LEU A 15 11.59 -0.75 15.41
N ASP A 16 11.21 -1.00 16.65
CA ASP A 16 11.27 -2.30 17.29
C ASP A 16 10.20 -3.27 16.74
N ARG A 17 9.08 -2.77 16.23
CA ARG A 17 7.96 -3.58 15.72
C ARG A 17 8.05 -3.84 14.21
N LEU A 18 8.84 -3.08 13.43
CA LEU A 18 8.81 -3.18 11.97
C LEU A 18 10.20 -3.12 11.31
N ASN A 19 10.31 -3.80 10.17
CA ASN A 19 11.37 -3.62 9.18
C ASN A 19 10.80 -2.96 7.92
N ILE A 20 11.65 -2.25 7.17
CA ILE A 20 11.26 -1.64 5.91
C ILE A 20 12.37 -1.77 4.86
N ASP A 21 12.00 -2.27 3.68
CA ASP A 21 12.84 -2.33 2.51
C ASP A 21 12.28 -1.49 1.37
N ILE A 22 13.15 -0.76 0.69
CA ILE A 22 12.81 0.12 -0.42
C ILE A 22 13.63 -0.31 -1.63
N PHE A 23 12.95 -0.53 -2.74
CA PHE A 23 13.52 -0.95 -4.01
C PHE A 23 13.28 0.10 -5.09
N ASP A 24 14.27 0.36 -5.91
CA ASP A 24 14.09 1.17 -7.13
C ASP A 24 13.24 0.41 -8.14
N GLU A 25 13.50 -0.89 -8.28
CA GLU A 25 12.77 -1.78 -9.20
C GLU A 25 12.72 -3.20 -8.63
N ILE A 26 11.55 -3.82 -8.74
CA ILE A 26 11.32 -5.21 -8.31
C ILE A 26 10.28 -5.87 -9.25
N ASP A 27 10.17 -7.18 -9.19
CA ASP A 27 9.08 -7.91 -9.86
C ASP A 27 7.71 -7.55 -9.23
N SER A 28 7.56 -7.81 -7.94
CA SER A 28 6.33 -7.51 -7.18
C SER A 28 6.67 -7.38 -5.69
N THR A 29 6.17 -6.34 -5.05
CA THR A 29 6.30 -6.16 -3.59
C THR A 29 5.59 -7.28 -2.82
N ASN A 30 4.47 -7.83 -3.34
CA ASN A 30 3.81 -8.98 -2.73
C ASN A 30 4.64 -10.27 -2.88
N ASP A 31 5.32 -10.48 -4.00
CA ASP A 31 6.14 -11.66 -4.20
C ASP A 31 7.42 -11.59 -3.37
N GLU A 32 7.98 -10.41 -3.17
CA GLU A 32 9.09 -10.21 -2.24
C GLU A 32 8.69 -10.52 -0.80
N ALA A 33 7.49 -10.12 -0.39
CA ALA A 33 6.94 -10.44 0.94
C ALA A 33 6.86 -11.95 1.22
N LYS A 34 6.79 -12.80 0.18
CA LYS A 34 6.84 -14.26 0.30
C LYS A 34 8.25 -14.80 0.49
N ARG A 35 9.27 -14.06 0.03
CA ARG A 35 10.68 -14.49 0.04
C ARG A 35 11.40 -14.14 1.33
N ILE A 36 10.93 -13.09 2.03
CA ILE A 36 11.59 -12.60 3.25
C ILE A 36 11.32 -13.49 4.45
N ASN A 37 12.25 -13.48 5.41
CA ASN A 37 12.02 -13.98 6.76
C ASN A 37 11.52 -12.82 7.63
N LEU A 38 10.40 -13.00 8.33
CA LEU A 38 9.90 -12.03 9.28
C LEU A 38 10.72 -12.09 10.57
N GLU A 39 11.41 -11.00 10.88
CA GLU A 39 12.20 -10.86 12.12
C GLU A 39 11.47 -10.00 13.15
N LYS A 40 10.46 -9.24 12.70
CA LYS A 40 9.63 -8.36 13.52
C LYS A 40 8.17 -8.56 13.19
N GLU A 41 7.31 -7.95 13.97
CA GLU A 41 5.84 -8.03 13.83
C GLU A 41 5.37 -7.70 12.42
N PHE A 42 5.98 -6.67 11.81
CA PHE A 42 5.68 -6.25 10.45
C PHE A 42 6.95 -6.12 9.60
N HIS A 43 6.85 -6.49 8.34
CA HIS A 43 7.83 -6.13 7.32
C HIS A 43 7.14 -5.39 6.18
N ILE A 44 7.65 -4.22 5.85
CA ILE A 44 7.07 -3.34 4.84
C ILE A 44 8.02 -3.26 3.65
N ILE A 45 7.49 -3.53 2.47
CA ILE A 45 8.23 -3.53 1.22
C ILE A 45 7.63 -2.46 0.32
N ILE A 46 8.46 -1.56 -0.18
CA ILE A 46 8.04 -0.45 -1.03
C ILE A 46 8.91 -0.43 -2.29
N ALA A 47 8.32 -0.11 -3.43
CA ALA A 47 9.06 0.01 -4.68
C ALA A 47 8.68 1.27 -5.47
N GLU A 48 9.67 1.82 -6.20
CA GLU A 48 9.43 2.87 -7.20
C GLU A 48 8.75 2.32 -8.46
N LYS A 49 9.06 1.04 -8.80
CA LYS A 49 8.55 0.36 -9.99
C LYS A 49 8.35 -1.13 -9.72
N GLN A 50 7.30 -1.70 -10.32
CA GLN A 50 7.12 -3.16 -10.39
C GLN A 50 7.01 -3.63 -11.84
N ASN A 51 7.76 -4.69 -12.20
CA ASN A 51 7.70 -5.28 -13.54
C ASN A 51 6.56 -6.29 -13.70
N ALA A 52 6.14 -6.90 -12.60
CA ALA A 52 5.08 -7.92 -12.54
C ALA A 52 4.04 -7.60 -11.45
N GLY A 53 3.68 -6.31 -11.29
CA GLY A 53 2.66 -5.88 -10.32
C GLY A 53 1.33 -6.61 -10.56
N ARG A 54 0.70 -7.08 -9.48
CA ARG A 54 -0.49 -7.94 -9.52
C ARG A 54 -1.70 -7.29 -8.86
N GLY A 55 -2.85 -7.55 -9.44
CA GLY A 55 -4.16 -7.30 -8.85
C GLY A 55 -4.90 -8.61 -8.61
N ARG A 56 -6.15 -8.53 -8.17
CA ARG A 56 -7.01 -9.69 -7.91
C ARG A 56 -7.29 -10.47 -9.20
N LEU A 57 -7.53 -11.78 -9.04
CA LEU A 57 -7.93 -12.69 -10.12
C LEU A 57 -6.95 -12.68 -11.31
N GLY A 58 -5.65 -12.59 -11.02
CA GLY A 58 -4.60 -12.61 -12.04
C GLY A 58 -4.49 -11.34 -12.89
N LYS A 59 -5.21 -10.27 -12.56
CA LYS A 59 -5.11 -9.01 -13.29
C LYS A 59 -3.77 -8.34 -13.03
N LYS A 60 -3.23 -7.66 -14.02
CA LYS A 60 -2.07 -6.82 -13.87
C LYS A 60 -2.39 -5.54 -13.10
N TRP A 61 -1.44 -5.08 -12.28
CA TRP A 61 -1.40 -3.74 -11.72
C TRP A 61 -0.24 -2.98 -12.37
N SER A 62 -0.57 -1.97 -13.18
CA SER A 62 0.46 -1.14 -13.85
C SER A 62 1.24 -0.35 -12.82
N SER A 63 2.56 -0.53 -12.79
CA SER A 63 3.43 0.03 -11.75
C SER A 63 4.68 0.69 -12.33
N PRO A 64 4.53 1.71 -13.21
CA PRO A 64 5.68 2.44 -13.75
C PRO A 64 6.35 3.30 -12.66
N ASN A 65 7.63 3.65 -12.87
CA ASN A 65 8.30 4.64 -12.03
C ASN A 65 7.73 6.04 -12.31
N SER A 66 6.65 6.38 -11.62
CA SER A 66 5.90 7.63 -11.79
C SER A 66 5.52 8.30 -10.46
N GLY A 67 6.14 7.88 -9.34
CA GLY A 67 5.91 8.46 -8.01
C GLY A 67 4.60 8.02 -7.35
N ASN A 68 4.03 6.93 -7.81
CA ASN A 68 2.89 6.28 -7.18
C ASN A 68 3.31 5.52 -5.92
N ILE A 69 2.36 4.93 -5.20
CA ILE A 69 2.65 4.08 -4.04
C ILE A 69 2.43 2.62 -4.46
N TYR A 70 3.49 1.82 -4.35
CA TYR A 70 3.47 0.37 -4.46
C TYR A 70 4.11 -0.18 -3.19
N MET A 71 3.29 -0.64 -2.28
CA MET A 71 3.70 -1.05 -0.94
C MET A 71 3.04 -2.37 -0.58
N THR A 72 3.77 -3.22 0.12
CA THR A 72 3.23 -4.43 0.72
C THR A 72 3.58 -4.45 2.20
N ILE A 73 2.61 -4.82 3.01
CA ILE A 73 2.76 -5.06 4.45
C ILE A 73 2.64 -6.57 4.65
N CYS A 74 3.64 -7.14 5.32
CA CYS A 74 3.71 -8.56 5.65
C CYS A 74 3.72 -8.73 7.15
N THR A 75 2.89 -9.66 7.67
CA THR A 75 2.82 -10.00 9.10
C THR A 75 2.35 -11.44 9.29
N GLU A 76 2.80 -12.06 10.39
CA GLU A 76 2.30 -13.36 10.88
C GLU A 76 1.28 -13.22 12.01
N ASN A 77 0.88 -11.99 12.36
CA ASN A 77 -0.25 -11.80 13.26
C ASN A 77 -1.53 -12.35 12.63
N ASP A 78 -2.31 -13.05 13.43
CA ASP A 78 -3.60 -13.57 12.97
C ASP A 78 -4.61 -12.44 12.78
N LEU A 79 -4.73 -11.98 11.55
CA LEU A 79 -5.71 -10.99 11.11
C LEU A 79 -6.91 -11.64 10.39
N SER A 80 -7.12 -12.94 10.54
CA SER A 80 -8.12 -13.71 9.78
C SER A 80 -9.57 -13.30 10.08
N PHE A 81 -9.82 -12.73 11.25
CA PHE A 81 -11.13 -12.24 11.70
C PHE A 81 -11.52 -10.88 11.10
N MET A 82 -10.60 -10.22 10.39
CA MET A 82 -10.82 -8.88 9.84
C MET A 82 -11.07 -8.92 8.32
N PRO A 83 -11.96 -8.08 7.79
CA PRO A 83 -12.07 -7.83 6.36
C PRO A 83 -10.94 -6.89 5.89
N LEU A 84 -9.70 -7.40 5.91
CA LEU A 84 -8.45 -6.64 5.73
C LEU A 84 -8.49 -5.66 4.54
N SER A 85 -9.02 -6.09 3.39
CA SER A 85 -9.06 -5.20 2.22
C SER A 85 -9.93 -3.95 2.42
N LEU A 86 -11.00 -4.05 3.22
CA LEU A 86 -11.84 -2.91 3.56
C LEU A 86 -11.19 -2.02 4.61
N ILE A 87 -10.62 -2.62 5.65
CA ILE A 87 -9.94 -1.88 6.73
C ILE A 87 -8.75 -1.11 6.16
N LEU A 88 -7.89 -1.76 5.37
CA LEU A 88 -6.76 -1.08 4.74
C LEU A 88 -7.22 -0.05 3.70
N GLY A 89 -8.32 -0.30 3.00
CA GLY A 89 -8.95 0.69 2.14
C GLY A 89 -9.39 1.94 2.92
N LEU A 90 -9.99 1.75 4.10
CA LEU A 90 -10.40 2.85 4.99
C LEU A 90 -9.18 3.63 5.51
N ILE A 91 -8.16 2.93 5.99
CA ILE A 91 -6.89 3.54 6.44
C ILE A 91 -6.27 4.39 5.33
N CYS A 92 -6.17 3.85 4.11
CA CYS A 92 -5.63 4.59 2.97
C CYS A 92 -6.48 5.82 2.64
N LYS A 93 -7.83 5.68 2.63
CA LYS A 93 -8.76 6.78 2.43
C LYS A 93 -8.53 7.89 3.46
N GLU A 94 -8.54 7.55 4.74
CA GLU A 94 -8.35 8.53 5.83
C GLU A 94 -6.97 9.20 5.75
N ALA A 95 -5.90 8.44 5.50
CA ALA A 95 -4.56 8.99 5.36
C ALA A 95 -4.48 9.99 4.18
N ILE A 96 -5.10 9.67 3.03
CA ILE A 96 -5.17 10.56 1.88
C ILE A 96 -5.94 11.83 2.24
N GLU A 97 -7.10 11.71 2.88
CA GLU A 97 -7.95 12.85 3.26
C GLU A 97 -7.25 13.76 4.29
N GLU A 98 -6.59 13.18 5.28
CA GLU A 98 -5.83 13.94 6.28
C GLU A 98 -4.66 14.72 5.65
N ILE A 99 -3.88 14.09 4.78
CA ILE A 99 -2.72 14.71 4.14
C ILE A 99 -3.15 15.76 3.10
N SER A 100 -4.19 15.47 2.30
CA SER A 100 -4.66 16.36 1.25
C SER A 100 -5.57 17.49 1.75
N LYS A 101 -6.18 17.32 2.94
CA LYS A 101 -7.25 18.16 3.47
C LYS A 101 -8.51 18.16 2.59
N LYS A 102 -8.77 17.06 1.90
CA LYS A 102 -9.94 16.85 1.02
C LYS A 102 -10.67 15.57 1.45
N SER A 103 -11.99 15.57 1.40
CA SER A 103 -12.86 14.50 1.86
C SER A 103 -13.78 13.95 0.76
N GLU A 104 -13.20 13.64 -0.40
CA GLU A 104 -13.97 13.20 -1.57
C GLU A 104 -13.68 11.74 -1.96
N MET A 105 -13.00 10.99 -1.08
CA MET A 105 -12.64 9.62 -1.35
C MET A 105 -13.79 8.67 -1.01
N ALA A 106 -13.96 7.62 -1.82
CA ALA A 106 -14.92 6.55 -1.58
C ALA A 106 -14.24 5.18 -1.63
N LEU A 107 -14.88 4.18 -1.02
CA LEU A 107 -14.47 2.79 -1.12
C LEU A 107 -15.50 2.04 -1.98
N LYS A 108 -15.00 1.18 -2.86
CA LYS A 108 -15.83 0.24 -3.62
C LYS A 108 -15.44 -1.19 -3.23
N TRP A 109 -16.42 -1.87 -2.68
CA TRP A 109 -16.25 -3.28 -2.34
C TRP A 109 -15.79 -4.10 -3.55
N PRO A 110 -14.89 -5.07 -3.40
CA PRO A 110 -14.32 -5.49 -2.13
C PRO A 110 -12.99 -4.80 -1.77
N ASN A 111 -12.33 -4.03 -2.65
CA ASN A 111 -10.93 -3.65 -2.45
C ASN A 111 -10.47 -2.40 -3.21
N ASP A 112 -11.37 -1.62 -3.77
CA ASP A 112 -11.02 -0.46 -4.58
C ASP A 112 -11.18 0.86 -3.80
N ILE A 113 -10.22 1.76 -4.00
CA ILE A 113 -10.28 3.14 -3.53
C ILE A 113 -10.65 4.01 -4.73
N LEU A 114 -11.68 4.84 -4.57
CA LEU A 114 -12.20 5.68 -5.63
C LEU A 114 -12.05 7.17 -5.31
N TYR A 115 -11.84 7.95 -6.35
CA TYR A 115 -11.99 9.41 -6.37
C TYR A 115 -12.77 9.81 -7.62
N LYS A 116 -13.83 10.60 -7.46
CA LYS A 116 -14.75 11.00 -8.57
C LYS A 116 -15.21 9.78 -9.41
N ASN A 117 -15.61 8.70 -8.74
CA ASN A 117 -16.02 7.43 -9.35
C ASN A 117 -14.96 6.72 -10.21
N LYS A 118 -13.69 7.14 -10.15
CA LYS A 118 -12.56 6.48 -10.83
C LYS A 118 -11.69 5.77 -9.81
N LYS A 119 -11.16 4.61 -10.20
CA LYS A 119 -10.25 3.84 -9.36
C LYS A 119 -8.89 4.52 -9.26
N VAL A 120 -8.54 4.95 -8.07
CA VAL A 120 -7.24 5.58 -7.75
C VAL A 120 -6.34 4.70 -6.90
N GLY A 121 -6.88 3.60 -6.38
CA GLY A 121 -6.09 2.65 -5.58
C GLY A 121 -6.78 1.30 -5.48
N GLY A 122 -6.04 0.33 -4.97
CA GLY A 122 -6.53 -1.01 -4.72
C GLY A 122 -5.71 -1.75 -3.68
N ILE A 123 -6.37 -2.65 -2.97
CA ILE A 123 -5.79 -3.49 -1.94
C ILE A 123 -5.80 -4.94 -2.42
N LEU A 124 -4.67 -5.63 -2.35
CA LEU A 124 -4.53 -7.04 -2.68
C LEU A 124 -4.09 -7.82 -1.44
N VAL A 125 -4.99 -8.57 -0.84
CA VAL A 125 -4.67 -9.45 0.30
C VAL A 125 -4.44 -10.86 -0.21
N GLU A 126 -3.25 -11.39 0.09
CA GLU A 126 -2.88 -12.79 -0.10
C GLU A 126 -2.56 -13.41 1.27
N LYS A 127 -2.77 -14.70 1.42
CA LYS A 127 -2.40 -15.46 2.62
C LYS A 127 -1.54 -16.64 2.21
N GLU A 128 -0.45 -16.84 2.93
CA GLU A 128 0.33 -18.08 2.87
C GLU A 128 0.12 -18.85 4.16
N ILE A 129 -0.10 -20.14 4.03
CA ILE A 129 -0.28 -21.03 5.16
C ILE A 129 0.86 -22.07 5.09
N GLN A 130 1.72 -22.06 6.10
CA GLN A 130 2.78 -23.06 6.26
C GLN A 130 2.60 -23.73 7.62
N ASN A 131 2.24 -25.01 7.61
CA ASN A 131 1.85 -25.78 8.81
C ASN A 131 0.64 -25.12 9.51
N SER A 132 0.84 -24.55 10.70
CA SER A 132 -0.17 -23.81 11.48
C SER A 132 -0.06 -22.30 11.33
N ASP A 133 1.01 -21.81 10.72
CA ASP A 133 1.31 -20.37 10.68
C ASP A 133 0.67 -19.74 9.45
N VAL A 134 0.03 -18.59 9.66
CA VAL A 134 -0.66 -17.82 8.62
C VAL A 134 0.07 -16.51 8.42
N ARG A 135 0.68 -16.35 7.26
CA ARG A 135 1.29 -15.08 6.85
C ARG A 135 0.30 -14.28 6.02
N SER A 136 -0.03 -13.08 6.47
CA SER A 136 -0.84 -12.11 5.73
C SER A 136 0.06 -11.19 4.91
N ILE A 137 -0.21 -11.09 3.60
CA ILE A 137 0.53 -10.28 2.64
C ILE A 137 -0.45 -9.29 2.03
N ILE A 138 -0.28 -8.01 2.32
CA ILE A 138 -1.25 -6.97 2.02
C ILE A 138 -0.63 -5.94 1.08
N GLY A 139 -0.89 -6.10 -0.21
CA GLY A 139 -0.45 -5.15 -1.25
C GLY A 139 -1.35 -3.93 -1.31
N ILE A 140 -0.76 -2.75 -1.37
CA ILE A 140 -1.41 -1.45 -1.48
C ILE A 140 -0.85 -0.74 -2.70
N GLY A 141 -1.71 -0.48 -3.69
CA GLY A 141 -1.39 0.33 -4.85
C GLY A 141 -2.21 1.63 -4.83
N ILE A 142 -1.55 2.80 -4.92
CA ILE A 142 -2.24 4.11 -4.99
C ILE A 142 -1.64 4.93 -6.13
N ASN A 143 -2.49 5.37 -7.02
CA ASN A 143 -2.15 6.21 -8.16
C ASN A 143 -2.13 7.68 -7.72
N LEU A 144 -0.95 8.25 -7.51
CA LEU A 144 -0.80 9.69 -7.25
C LEU A 144 -0.78 10.49 -8.56
N ASN A 145 -0.14 9.94 -9.59
CA ASN A 145 -0.09 10.53 -10.93
C ASN A 145 0.17 9.42 -11.96
N ILE A 146 -0.76 9.18 -12.88
CA ILE A 146 -0.61 8.15 -13.91
C ILE A 146 -0.93 8.66 -15.31
N LYS A 147 -0.31 8.05 -16.31
CA LYS A 147 -0.82 8.11 -17.69
C LYS A 147 -2.06 7.22 -17.78
N LYS A 148 -3.22 7.82 -18.01
CA LYS A 148 -4.50 7.09 -18.07
C LYS A 148 -4.60 6.33 -19.39
N GLU A 149 -4.52 5.00 -19.30
CA GLU A 149 -4.68 4.10 -20.45
C GLU A 149 -6.13 3.60 -20.55
N GLU A 150 -6.85 3.57 -19.42
CA GLU A 150 -8.23 3.12 -19.32
C GLU A 150 -9.14 4.22 -18.79
N SER A 151 -10.36 4.31 -19.29
CA SER A 151 -11.32 5.37 -18.92
C SER A 151 -11.74 5.33 -17.45
N TRP A 152 -11.68 4.16 -16.82
CA TRP A 152 -12.03 3.94 -15.42
C TRP A 152 -10.86 4.12 -14.44
N TRP A 153 -9.64 4.31 -14.95
CA TRP A 153 -8.48 4.66 -14.13
C TRP A 153 -8.53 6.12 -13.72
N GLY A 154 -8.17 6.36 -12.47
CA GLY A 154 -8.01 7.68 -11.89
C GLY A 154 -6.69 7.80 -11.16
N ASP A 155 -6.35 9.02 -10.80
CA ASP A 155 -5.23 9.37 -9.96
C ASP A 155 -5.59 10.53 -9.02
N LEU A 156 -4.67 10.85 -8.12
CA LEU A 156 -4.78 11.92 -7.14
C LEU A 156 -3.94 13.15 -7.49
N SER A 157 -3.65 13.39 -8.78
CA SER A 157 -2.84 14.53 -9.24
C SER A 157 -3.43 15.88 -8.80
N GLU A 158 -4.76 16.00 -8.74
CA GLU A 158 -5.45 17.19 -8.21
C GLU A 158 -5.14 17.47 -6.72
N PHE A 159 -4.65 16.48 -5.98
CA PHE A 159 -4.33 16.59 -4.55
C PHE A 159 -2.89 17.06 -4.32
N LYS A 160 -2.05 17.05 -5.37
CA LYS A 160 -0.64 17.46 -5.33
C LYS A 160 0.17 16.70 -4.27
N LEU A 161 -0.07 15.39 -4.17
CA LEU A 161 0.53 14.53 -3.15
C LEU A 161 1.93 14.03 -3.50
N GLU A 162 2.43 14.28 -4.71
CA GLU A 162 3.73 13.76 -5.18
C GLU A 162 4.88 14.20 -4.27
N ASN A 163 4.79 15.41 -3.70
CA ASN A 163 5.77 15.92 -2.74
C ASN A 163 5.54 15.44 -1.29
N ARG A 164 4.39 14.81 -1.03
CA ARG A 164 3.99 14.29 0.28
C ARG A 164 3.89 12.76 0.31
N ARG A 165 4.38 12.08 -0.73
CA ARG A 165 4.31 10.63 -0.86
C ARG A 165 4.89 9.90 0.35
N ASN A 166 6.08 10.28 0.81
CA ASN A 166 6.71 9.68 1.97
C ASN A 166 5.87 9.88 3.25
N SER A 167 5.31 11.06 3.45
CA SER A 167 4.42 11.33 4.59
C SER A 167 3.10 10.55 4.49
N LEU A 168 2.58 10.34 3.28
CA LEU A 168 1.39 9.51 3.09
C LEU A 168 1.66 8.04 3.42
N ILE A 169 2.79 7.49 2.97
CA ILE A 169 3.22 6.14 3.31
C ILE A 169 3.38 6.01 4.83
N ASN A 170 4.10 6.92 5.47
CA ASN A 170 4.27 6.97 6.93
C ASN A 170 2.90 6.96 7.65
N LYS A 171 1.97 7.81 7.21
CA LYS A 171 0.63 7.91 7.82
C LYS A 171 -0.19 6.63 7.69
N ILE A 172 -0.10 5.94 6.53
CA ILE A 172 -0.76 4.65 6.33
C ILE A 172 -0.19 3.61 7.30
N ILE A 173 1.14 3.59 7.46
CA ILE A 173 1.81 2.66 8.38
C ILE A 173 1.40 2.95 9.84
N LEU A 174 1.43 4.21 10.27
CA LEU A 174 1.02 4.60 11.62
C LEU A 174 -0.40 4.14 11.94
N LYS A 175 -1.36 4.43 11.05
CA LYS A 175 -2.75 4.01 11.23
C LYS A 175 -2.94 2.49 11.24
N LEU A 176 -2.11 1.75 10.51
CA LEU A 176 -2.14 0.29 10.57
C LEU A 176 -1.68 -0.22 11.94
N LEU A 177 -0.60 0.35 12.48
CA LEU A 177 -0.05 -0.08 13.77
C LEU A 177 -1.03 0.19 14.92
N GLU A 178 -1.80 1.29 14.84
CA GLU A 178 -2.86 1.64 15.81
C GLU A 178 -4.02 0.62 15.85
N LEU A 179 -4.20 -0.22 14.81
CA LEU A 179 -5.23 -1.27 14.82
C LEU A 179 -4.90 -2.45 15.73
N ASN A 180 -3.64 -2.62 16.07
CA ASN A 180 -3.14 -3.77 16.83
C ASN A 180 -2.81 -3.41 18.29
N ASP A 181 -3.03 -2.17 18.67
CA ASP A 181 -2.91 -1.66 20.04
C ASP A 181 -4.28 -1.63 20.72
#